data_9c731c46e4c7d730b5199248a0f66940
#
_entry.id   9c731c46e4c7d730b5199248a0f66940
#
_cell.length_a   1.000
_cell.length_b   1.000
_cell.length_c   1.000
_cell.angle_alpha   90.00
_cell.angle_beta   90.00
_cell.angle_gamma   90.00
#
_symmetry.space_group_name_H-M   'P 1'
#
loop_
_entity.id
_entity.type
_entity.pdbx_description
1 polymer ?
#
loop_
_entity_poly.entity_id
_entity_poly.type
_entity_poly.pdbx_seq_one_letter_code
_entity_poly.pdbx_strand_id
1 'polypeptide(L)'
;GWGIGSSPQSHHEECETEMPITNYKPTTNARRNMSVTDYTGLSKVAPEKSLLASKKNRSGRNSYGRITVRHRGGGNRKKYRIIDFKRQKADMPATVLTLEYDPNRSAFIALVQYEDGEKRYIIAPNGLKVGDVVVSGASADIKPGNALPLANIPTGTFVHNVELYPGKGAQLARAAGNMAQLMAKENGMALLRLPSGELRNVSATCMATVGQVSNIDHENVKIGKAGRKRHMGWRPTVRGSVMNPCDH
;
A
#
# COMPACT_ATOMS: atom_id res chain seq x y z
N GLY A 1 16.41 57.70 -13.85
CA GLY A 1 16.26 56.57 -12.98
C GLY A 1 15.13 55.69 -13.44
N TRP A 2 15.44 54.55 -13.99
CA TRP A 2 14.44 53.53 -14.42
C TRP A 2 14.36 52.49 -13.30
N GLY A 3 13.24 52.44 -12.57
CA GLY A 3 12.93 51.38 -11.63
C GLY A 3 12.22 50.26 -12.33
N ILE A 4 12.88 49.11 -12.41
CA ILE A 4 12.25 47.85 -12.88
C ILE A 4 11.68 47.16 -11.64
N GLY A 5 10.35 47.17 -11.54
CA GLY A 5 9.64 46.42 -10.51
C GLY A 5 9.73 44.92 -10.81
N SER A 6 10.41 44.19 -9.96
CA SER A 6 10.39 42.72 -9.96
C SER A 6 9.12 42.24 -9.25
N SER A 7 8.21 41.63 -10.00
CA SER A 7 7.09 40.87 -9.44
C SER A 7 7.62 39.65 -8.67
N PRO A 8 7.09 39.34 -7.49
CA PRO A 8 7.43 38.11 -6.82
C PRO A 8 6.76 36.95 -7.56
N GLN A 9 7.56 36.08 -8.17
CA GLN A 9 7.11 34.78 -8.63
C GLN A 9 6.73 33.97 -7.38
N SER A 10 5.45 33.69 -7.25
CA SER A 10 4.94 32.71 -6.31
C SER A 10 5.40 31.32 -6.77
N HIS A 11 6.49 30.84 -6.21
CA HIS A 11 6.81 29.42 -6.26
C HIS A 11 5.74 28.69 -5.45
N HIS A 12 4.76 28.12 -6.11
CA HIS A 12 4.01 27.01 -5.57
C HIS A 12 5.01 25.87 -5.42
N GLU A 13 5.60 25.73 -4.24
CA GLU A 13 6.23 24.50 -3.81
C GLU A 13 5.10 23.45 -3.68
N GLU A 14 4.83 22.75 -4.77
CA GLU A 14 4.17 21.47 -4.73
C GLU A 14 5.11 20.54 -3.96
N CYS A 15 4.89 20.46 -2.65
CA CYS A 15 5.56 19.50 -1.78
C CYS A 15 5.04 18.10 -2.16
N GLU A 16 5.60 17.55 -3.22
CA GLU A 16 5.45 16.15 -3.56
C GLU A 16 6.05 15.36 -2.39
N THR A 17 5.21 14.76 -1.57
CA THR A 17 5.61 13.84 -0.52
C THR A 17 6.01 12.50 -1.15
N GLU A 18 6.94 12.54 -2.09
CA GLU A 18 7.61 11.34 -2.57
C GLU A 18 8.53 10.85 -1.46
N MET A 19 8.39 9.60 -1.08
CA MET A 19 9.33 8.92 -0.18
C MET A 19 10.53 8.47 -1.02
N PRO A 20 11.62 9.25 -1.09
CA PRO A 20 12.72 8.96 -1.99
C PRO A 20 13.46 7.71 -1.56
N ILE A 21 14.09 7.04 -2.52
CA ILE A 21 15.00 5.93 -2.25
C ILE A 21 16.35 6.48 -1.84
N THR A 22 16.84 6.02 -0.70
CA THR A 22 18.20 6.31 -0.24
C THR A 22 19.17 5.24 -0.74
N ASN A 23 20.17 5.63 -1.50
CA ASN A 23 21.25 4.78 -1.95
C ASN A 23 22.42 4.83 -0.97
N TYR A 24 22.98 3.67 -0.63
CA TYR A 24 24.18 3.62 0.22
C TYR A 24 25.45 3.93 -0.56
N LYS A 25 26.43 4.53 0.13
CA LYS A 25 27.78 4.70 -0.42
C LYS A 25 28.45 3.32 -0.64
N PRO A 26 29.24 3.12 -1.70
CA PRO A 26 29.85 1.84 -2.06
C PRO A 26 31.06 1.49 -1.18
N THR A 27 30.89 1.43 0.13
CA THR A 27 31.94 1.12 1.10
C THR A 27 32.26 -0.37 1.21
N THR A 28 31.31 -1.24 0.81
CA THR A 28 31.47 -2.70 0.78
C THR A 28 30.75 -3.26 -0.44
N ASN A 29 31.04 -4.52 -0.82
CA ASN A 29 30.38 -5.19 -1.95
C ASN A 29 28.84 -5.22 -1.77
N ALA A 30 28.37 -5.46 -0.53
CA ALA A 30 26.93 -5.47 -0.24
C ALA A 30 26.29 -4.08 -0.38
N ARG A 31 26.98 -3.03 0.10
CA ARG A 31 26.46 -1.65 0.04
C ARG A 31 26.48 -1.03 -1.33
N ARG A 32 27.38 -1.48 -2.22
CA ARG A 32 27.50 -0.95 -3.59
C ARG A 32 26.17 -0.93 -4.35
N ASN A 33 25.39 -1.97 -4.20
CA ASN A 33 24.11 -2.14 -4.90
C ASN A 33 22.91 -2.17 -3.93
N MET A 34 23.03 -1.56 -2.76
CA MET A 34 21.95 -1.54 -1.77
C MET A 34 21.25 -0.19 -1.75
N SER A 35 19.93 -0.24 -1.75
CA SER A 35 19.11 0.92 -1.47
C SER A 35 18.02 0.58 -0.46
N VAL A 36 17.43 1.60 0.14
CA VAL A 36 16.31 1.49 1.09
C VAL A 36 15.32 2.60 0.82
N THR A 37 14.06 2.35 1.15
CA THR A 37 13.04 3.41 1.19
C THR A 37 13.38 4.38 2.30
N ASP A 38 13.27 5.67 2.05
CA ASP A 38 13.39 6.67 3.09
C ASP A 38 12.09 6.72 3.90
N TYR A 39 12.20 6.54 5.20
CA TYR A 39 11.06 6.54 6.13
C TYR A 39 10.93 7.86 6.90
N THR A 40 11.62 8.92 6.50
CA THR A 40 11.62 10.20 7.21
C THR A 40 10.25 10.85 7.28
N GLY A 41 9.42 10.66 6.27
CA GLY A 41 8.04 11.16 6.23
C GLY A 41 7.04 10.36 7.06
N LEU A 42 7.44 9.24 7.67
CA LEU A 42 6.58 8.45 8.54
C LEU A 42 6.66 8.90 9.99
N SER A 43 5.55 8.76 10.71
CA SER A 43 5.47 9.07 12.13
C SER A 43 6.30 8.07 12.95
N LYS A 44 7.18 8.57 13.82
CA LYS A 44 8.03 7.75 14.70
C LYS A 44 7.28 7.34 15.98
N VAL A 45 6.22 6.56 15.83
CA VAL A 45 5.37 6.13 16.93
C VAL A 45 5.29 4.61 17.01
N ALA A 46 5.00 4.08 18.20
CA ALA A 46 4.69 2.67 18.37
C ALA A 46 3.29 2.37 17.80
N PRO A 47 3.09 1.18 17.18
CA PRO A 47 1.78 0.83 16.64
C PRO A 47 0.73 0.69 17.74
N GLU A 48 -0.53 0.99 17.41
CA GLU A 48 -1.67 0.88 18.32
C GLU A 48 -1.85 -0.57 18.80
N LYS A 49 -1.73 -0.81 20.10
CA LYS A 49 -1.70 -2.16 20.68
C LYS A 49 -3.00 -2.93 20.47
N SER A 50 -4.13 -2.25 20.53
CA SER A 50 -5.48 -2.83 20.32
C SER A 50 -5.68 -3.39 18.92
N LEU A 51 -4.95 -2.87 17.93
CA LEU A 51 -5.03 -3.25 16.51
C LEU A 51 -3.93 -4.23 16.09
N LEU A 52 -3.19 -4.81 17.03
CA LEU A 52 -2.15 -5.80 16.76
C LEU A 52 -2.64 -7.21 17.04
N ALA A 53 -2.39 -8.11 16.09
CA ALA A 53 -2.63 -9.55 16.24
C ALA A 53 -1.33 -10.35 16.09
N SER A 54 -1.28 -11.50 16.73
CA SER A 54 -0.18 -12.44 16.55
C SER A 54 -0.26 -13.07 15.15
N LYS A 55 0.88 -13.22 14.50
CA LYS A 55 0.98 -13.88 13.19
C LYS A 55 1.88 -15.10 13.29
N LYS A 56 1.30 -16.30 13.16
CA LYS A 56 2.06 -17.54 13.06
C LYS A 56 2.73 -17.61 11.67
N ASN A 57 4.03 -17.89 11.66
CA ASN A 57 4.76 -18.15 10.43
C ASN A 57 4.65 -19.64 10.08
N ARG A 58 3.94 -19.97 9.01
CA ARG A 58 3.76 -21.37 8.55
C ARG A 58 4.92 -21.84 7.66
N SER A 59 5.83 -20.99 7.28
CA SER A 59 7.03 -21.32 6.47
C SER A 59 6.70 -22.16 5.22
N GLY A 60 5.62 -21.82 4.52
CA GLY A 60 5.19 -22.52 3.31
C GLY A 60 4.55 -23.89 3.50
N ARG A 61 4.15 -24.24 4.74
CA ARG A 61 3.45 -25.51 5.05
C ARG A 61 1.94 -25.31 5.02
N ASN A 62 1.23 -26.35 4.53
CA ASN A 62 -0.23 -26.41 4.56
C ASN A 62 -0.75 -26.89 5.94
N SER A 63 -2.05 -27.18 6.04
CA SER A 63 -2.69 -27.70 7.26
C SER A 63 -2.14 -29.07 7.69
N TYR A 64 -1.66 -29.89 6.77
CA TYR A 64 -1.05 -31.21 7.01
C TYR A 64 0.45 -31.13 7.32
N GLY A 65 1.04 -29.93 7.42
CA GLY A 65 2.46 -29.75 7.66
C GLY A 65 3.37 -30.00 6.44
N ARG A 66 2.81 -30.31 5.27
CA ARG A 66 3.56 -30.54 4.04
C ARG A 66 3.95 -29.20 3.39
N ILE A 67 5.13 -29.17 2.77
CA ILE A 67 5.61 -28.00 2.03
C ILE A 67 4.81 -27.86 0.73
N THR A 68 4.01 -26.80 0.63
CA THR A 68 3.29 -26.42 -0.59
C THR A 68 3.93 -25.23 -1.31
N VAL A 69 4.67 -24.40 -0.58
CA VAL A 69 5.46 -23.31 -1.12
C VAL A 69 6.89 -23.46 -0.60
N ARG A 70 7.79 -23.88 -1.48
CA ARG A 70 9.21 -24.10 -1.12
C ARG A 70 9.94 -22.77 -0.87
N HIS A 71 11.12 -22.87 -0.23
CA HIS A 71 12.03 -21.76 0.05
C HIS A 71 11.42 -20.66 0.91
N ARG A 72 10.53 -20.99 1.82
CA ARG A 72 9.95 -20.10 2.83
C ARG A 72 10.39 -20.51 4.22
N GLY A 73 10.57 -19.53 5.09
CA GLY A 73 10.91 -19.74 6.49
C GLY A 73 12.01 -18.84 6.99
N GLY A 74 12.21 -18.86 8.30
CA GLY A 74 13.05 -17.87 8.97
C GLY A 74 12.43 -16.48 8.86
N GLY A 75 13.26 -15.47 8.86
CA GLY A 75 12.84 -14.08 8.79
C GLY A 75 12.47 -13.47 10.14
N ASN A 76 12.31 -12.16 10.13
CA ASN A 76 11.99 -11.41 11.33
C ASN A 76 10.57 -11.73 11.83
N ARG A 77 10.39 -11.76 13.15
CA ARG A 77 9.07 -11.85 13.76
C ARG A 77 8.27 -10.58 13.46
N LYS A 78 7.01 -10.74 13.07
CA LYS A 78 6.12 -9.65 12.69
C LYS A 78 4.80 -9.79 13.41
N LYS A 79 4.28 -8.67 13.96
CA LYS A 79 2.90 -8.58 14.41
C LYS A 79 2.04 -8.12 13.24
N TYR A 80 0.85 -8.67 13.11
CA TYR A 80 -0.11 -8.26 12.09
C TYR A 80 -0.85 -7.00 12.56
N ARG A 81 -0.98 -6.01 11.68
CA ARG A 81 -1.87 -4.85 11.89
C ARG A 81 -3.21 -5.18 11.29
N ILE A 82 -4.26 -5.02 12.08
CA ILE A 82 -5.64 -5.22 11.62
C ILE A 82 -6.02 -4.00 10.78
N ILE A 83 -6.20 -4.21 9.49
CA ILE A 83 -6.55 -3.15 8.53
C ILE A 83 -8.05 -3.21 8.25
N ASP A 84 -8.69 -2.06 8.26
CA ASP A 84 -10.09 -1.90 7.84
C ASP A 84 -10.19 -1.89 6.31
N PHE A 85 -10.39 -3.07 5.73
CA PHE A 85 -10.62 -3.22 4.29
C PHE A 85 -12.06 -2.99 3.86
N LYS A 86 -12.99 -2.90 4.81
CA LYS A 86 -14.43 -2.77 4.51
C LYS A 86 -14.91 -1.33 4.53
N ARG A 87 -14.29 -0.48 5.35
CA ARG A 87 -14.67 0.93 5.49
C ARG A 87 -16.17 1.11 5.76
N GLN A 88 -16.71 0.34 6.70
CA GLN A 88 -18.15 0.24 6.96
C GLN A 88 -18.77 1.46 7.65
N LYS A 89 -17.97 2.33 8.27
CA LYS A 89 -18.48 3.56 8.90
C LYS A 89 -18.78 4.59 7.81
N ALA A 90 -20.01 4.53 7.27
CA ALA A 90 -20.45 5.46 6.24
C ALA A 90 -20.69 6.85 6.82
N ASP A 91 -20.34 7.87 6.02
CA ASP A 91 -20.60 9.30 6.26
C ASP A 91 -20.03 9.85 7.58
N MET A 92 -19.11 9.09 8.22
CA MET A 92 -18.41 9.52 9.43
C MET A 92 -16.97 9.92 9.09
N PRO A 93 -16.60 11.19 9.34
CA PRO A 93 -15.23 11.64 9.08
C PRO A 93 -14.25 10.99 10.05
N ALA A 94 -13.07 10.67 9.54
CA ALA A 94 -11.96 10.12 10.30
C ALA A 94 -10.71 10.96 10.05
N THR A 95 -10.07 11.41 11.12
CA THR A 95 -8.84 12.20 11.04
C THR A 95 -7.62 11.29 11.05
N VAL A 96 -6.69 11.53 10.15
CA VAL A 96 -5.40 10.82 10.10
C VAL A 96 -4.52 11.28 11.25
N LEU A 97 -4.22 10.36 12.18
CA LEU A 97 -3.36 10.64 13.33
C LEU A 97 -1.88 10.41 13.00
N THR A 98 -1.57 9.29 12.35
CA THR A 98 -0.20 8.89 12.03
C THR A 98 -0.13 8.16 10.70
N LEU A 99 1.05 8.26 10.06
CA LEU A 99 1.43 7.43 8.92
C LEU A 99 2.51 6.45 9.40
N GLU A 100 2.32 5.16 9.22
CA GLU A 100 3.16 4.13 9.81
C GLU A 100 3.66 3.10 8.79
N TYR A 101 4.83 2.53 9.11
CA TYR A 101 5.36 1.36 8.42
C TYR A 101 4.66 0.08 8.87
N ASP A 102 4.25 -0.76 7.93
CA ASP A 102 3.75 -2.11 8.21
C ASP A 102 4.69 -3.18 7.62
N PRO A 103 5.30 -4.04 8.44
CA PRO A 103 6.19 -5.10 7.96
C PRO A 103 5.47 -6.21 7.20
N ASN A 104 4.14 -6.24 7.17
CA ASN A 104 3.34 -7.29 6.53
C ASN A 104 2.98 -6.96 5.07
N ARG A 105 3.16 -5.72 4.66
CA ARG A 105 2.82 -5.23 3.32
C ARG A 105 3.85 -4.26 2.78
N SER A 106 3.82 -4.02 1.50
CA SER A 106 4.70 -3.06 0.84
C SER A 106 4.21 -1.62 0.99
N ALA A 107 2.90 -1.41 1.09
CA ALA A 107 2.27 -0.10 1.29
C ALA A 107 2.45 0.40 2.72
N PHE A 108 2.45 1.73 2.91
CA PHE A 108 2.30 2.34 4.23
C PHE A 108 0.85 2.28 4.70
N ILE A 109 0.66 2.41 6.00
CA ILE A 109 -0.66 2.43 6.62
C ILE A 109 -0.86 3.75 7.37
N ALA A 110 -2.11 4.16 7.51
CA ALA A 110 -2.50 5.32 8.29
C ALA A 110 -3.38 4.89 9.46
N LEU A 111 -3.08 5.39 10.65
CA LEU A 111 -3.98 5.29 11.79
C LEU A 111 -4.97 6.46 11.70
N VAL A 112 -6.23 6.13 11.60
CA VAL A 112 -7.32 7.11 11.56
C VAL A 112 -8.18 7.00 12.81
N GLN A 113 -8.67 8.12 13.29
CA GLN A 113 -9.60 8.20 14.41
C GLN A 113 -10.91 8.81 13.92
N TYR A 114 -11.99 8.09 14.14
CA TYR A 114 -13.36 8.54 13.87
C TYR A 114 -13.85 9.48 14.98
N GLU A 115 -14.92 10.23 14.71
CA GLU A 115 -15.53 11.16 15.68
C GLU A 115 -16.01 10.47 16.97
N ASP A 116 -16.39 9.19 16.89
CA ASP A 116 -16.75 8.37 18.05
C ASP A 116 -15.55 7.89 18.90
N GLY A 117 -14.32 8.31 18.54
CA GLY A 117 -13.09 7.94 19.22
C GLY A 117 -12.51 6.59 18.81
N GLU A 118 -13.20 5.79 17.98
CA GLU A 118 -12.65 4.52 17.49
C GLU A 118 -11.48 4.76 16.55
N LYS A 119 -10.41 4.00 16.74
CA LYS A 119 -9.23 4.02 15.88
C LYS A 119 -9.21 2.82 14.95
N ARG A 120 -8.82 3.02 13.71
CA ARG A 120 -8.61 1.96 12.72
C ARG A 120 -7.39 2.23 11.86
N TYR A 121 -6.75 1.16 11.38
CA TYR A 121 -5.75 1.27 10.34
C TYR A 121 -6.40 1.18 8.96
N ILE A 122 -5.96 2.03 8.05
CA ILE A 122 -6.28 1.96 6.63
C ILE A 122 -5.00 1.90 5.81
N ILE A 123 -5.07 1.44 4.55
CA ILE A 123 -3.95 1.59 3.62
C ILE A 123 -3.84 3.08 3.28
N ALA A 124 -2.64 3.63 3.45
CA ALA A 124 -2.39 5.03 3.12
C ALA A 124 -2.31 5.22 1.60
N PRO A 125 -3.12 6.09 1.00
CA PRO A 125 -2.92 6.54 -0.38
C PRO A 125 -1.70 7.44 -0.49
N ASN A 126 -1.19 7.59 -1.70
CA ASN A 126 -0.15 8.56 -1.98
C ASN A 126 -0.64 9.99 -1.74
N GLY A 127 0.20 10.83 -1.16
CA GLY A 127 -0.12 12.22 -0.85
C GLY A 127 -0.93 12.45 0.43
N LEU A 128 -1.36 11.41 1.15
CA LEU A 128 -2.06 11.56 2.43
C LEU A 128 -1.11 12.10 3.50
N LYS A 129 -1.59 13.09 4.27
CA LYS A 129 -0.82 13.74 5.35
C LYS A 129 -1.49 13.52 6.70
N VAL A 130 -0.70 13.65 7.76
CA VAL A 130 -1.23 13.70 9.14
C VAL A 130 -2.10 14.93 9.30
N GLY A 131 -3.29 14.75 9.87
CA GLY A 131 -4.31 15.80 10.02
C GLY A 131 -5.36 15.82 8.90
N ASP A 132 -5.14 15.12 7.78
CA ASP A 132 -6.16 15.01 6.74
C ASP A 132 -7.39 14.27 7.25
N VAL A 133 -8.54 14.59 6.67
CA VAL A 133 -9.81 13.95 6.98
C VAL A 133 -10.21 13.05 5.82
N VAL A 134 -10.54 11.80 6.12
CA VAL A 134 -11.01 10.80 5.16
C VAL A 134 -12.42 10.36 5.52
N VAL A 135 -13.26 10.19 4.51
CA VAL A 135 -14.67 9.79 4.66
C VAL A 135 -14.93 8.56 3.79
N SER A 136 -15.84 7.71 4.24
CA SER A 136 -16.36 6.58 3.47
C SER A 136 -17.87 6.76 3.30
N GLY A 137 -18.37 6.64 2.10
CA GLY A 137 -19.81 6.75 1.84
C GLY A 137 -20.12 7.19 0.41
N ALA A 138 -21.38 7.10 0.04
CA ALA A 138 -21.83 7.45 -1.31
C ALA A 138 -21.75 8.97 -1.59
N SER A 139 -21.80 9.80 -0.54
CA SER A 139 -21.75 11.27 -0.60
C SER A 139 -20.34 11.84 -0.43
N ALA A 140 -19.31 11.01 -0.23
CA ALA A 140 -17.96 11.47 0.00
C ALA A 140 -17.39 12.19 -1.23
N ASP A 141 -16.56 13.20 -1.01
CA ASP A 141 -15.82 13.90 -2.07
C ASP A 141 -14.83 12.97 -2.78
N ILE A 142 -14.54 13.29 -4.05
CA ILE A 142 -13.52 12.56 -4.84
C ILE A 142 -12.13 13.08 -4.46
N LYS A 143 -11.67 12.66 -3.29
CA LYS A 143 -10.34 13.00 -2.75
C LYS A 143 -9.56 11.72 -2.41
N PRO A 144 -8.22 11.73 -2.55
CA PRO A 144 -7.40 10.59 -2.16
C PRO A 144 -7.68 10.15 -0.71
N GLY A 145 -7.92 8.86 -0.51
CA GLY A 145 -8.25 8.28 0.80
C GLY A 145 -9.75 8.13 1.08
N ASN A 146 -10.62 8.80 0.37
CA ASN A 146 -12.07 8.62 0.49
C ASN A 146 -12.50 7.34 -0.21
N ALA A 147 -13.42 6.61 0.42
CA ALA A 147 -13.96 5.37 -0.11
C ALA A 147 -15.41 5.56 -0.55
N LEU A 148 -15.72 5.20 -1.80
CA LEU A 148 -17.04 5.34 -2.39
C LEU A 148 -17.42 4.06 -3.17
N PRO A 149 -18.72 3.82 -3.40
CA PRO A 149 -19.17 2.89 -4.42
C PRO A 149 -18.65 3.30 -5.81
N LEU A 150 -18.25 2.35 -6.64
CA LEU A 150 -17.76 2.62 -8.00
C LEU A 150 -18.79 3.38 -8.85
N ALA A 151 -20.07 3.19 -8.59
CA ALA A 151 -21.14 3.94 -9.24
C ALA A 151 -20.97 5.47 -9.10
N ASN A 152 -20.47 5.94 -7.95
CA ASN A 152 -20.37 7.35 -7.61
C ASN A 152 -19.01 7.97 -7.97
N ILE A 153 -18.05 7.16 -8.41
CA ILE A 153 -16.71 7.64 -8.82
C ILE A 153 -16.75 7.99 -10.30
N PRO A 154 -16.24 9.16 -10.74
CA PRO A 154 -16.17 9.51 -12.16
C PRO A 154 -15.31 8.52 -12.95
N THR A 155 -15.66 8.29 -14.22
CA THR A 155 -14.82 7.53 -15.14
C THR A 155 -13.47 8.23 -15.37
N GLY A 156 -12.42 7.45 -15.55
CA GLY A 156 -11.05 7.94 -15.69
C GLY A 156 -10.31 8.09 -14.34
N THR A 157 -11.01 8.05 -13.21
CA THR A 157 -10.40 8.19 -11.87
C THR A 157 -9.55 6.96 -11.53
N PHE A 158 -8.41 7.21 -10.90
CA PHE A 158 -7.57 6.15 -10.33
C PHE A 158 -8.08 5.79 -8.94
N VAL A 159 -8.18 4.49 -8.68
CA VAL A 159 -8.68 3.93 -7.43
C VAL A 159 -7.79 2.79 -6.96
N HIS A 160 -7.84 2.51 -5.68
CA HIS A 160 -7.18 1.36 -5.05
C HIS A 160 -8.12 0.74 -4.01
N ASN A 161 -7.71 -0.33 -3.35
CA ASN A 161 -8.55 -1.02 -2.36
C ASN A 161 -9.95 -1.32 -2.92
N VAL A 162 -10.01 -1.93 -4.10
CA VAL A 162 -11.27 -2.23 -4.76
C VAL A 162 -11.84 -3.55 -4.28
N GLU A 163 -13.12 -3.57 -3.96
CA GLU A 163 -13.85 -4.81 -3.68
C GLU A 163 -14.08 -5.63 -4.94
N LEU A 164 -14.02 -6.94 -4.82
CA LEU A 164 -14.42 -7.87 -5.87
C LEU A 164 -15.90 -8.22 -5.80
N TYR A 165 -16.41 -8.32 -4.58
CA TYR A 165 -17.83 -8.54 -4.27
C TYR A 165 -18.27 -7.54 -3.21
N PRO A 166 -19.48 -6.97 -3.33
CA PRO A 166 -19.98 -5.96 -2.39
C PRO A 166 -19.94 -6.46 -0.93
N GLY A 167 -19.42 -5.62 -0.03
CA GLY A 167 -19.34 -5.90 1.40
C GLY A 167 -18.28 -6.93 1.83
N LYS A 168 -17.55 -7.54 0.91
CA LYS A 168 -16.50 -8.51 1.24
C LYS A 168 -15.23 -7.85 1.76
N GLY A 169 -15.02 -6.60 1.42
CA GLY A 169 -13.80 -5.83 1.71
C GLY A 169 -12.84 -5.80 0.53
N ALA A 170 -11.92 -4.85 0.56
CA ALA A 170 -10.99 -4.60 -0.52
C ALA A 170 -10.09 -5.79 -0.82
N GLN A 171 -9.94 -6.15 -2.10
CA GLN A 171 -9.11 -7.26 -2.56
C GLN A 171 -8.14 -6.87 -3.68
N LEU A 172 -8.50 -5.93 -4.55
CA LEU A 172 -7.72 -5.52 -5.72
C LEU A 172 -6.92 -4.24 -5.42
N ALA A 173 -5.76 -4.09 -6.07
CA ALA A 173 -4.91 -2.90 -6.02
C ALA A 173 -4.56 -2.45 -4.58
N ARG A 174 -3.89 -3.30 -3.79
CA ARG A 174 -3.50 -3.03 -2.40
C ARG A 174 -2.00 -2.91 -2.17
N ALA A 175 -1.18 -3.34 -3.11
CA ALA A 175 0.28 -3.27 -2.97
C ALA A 175 0.80 -1.86 -3.25
N ALA A 176 2.01 -1.55 -2.76
CA ALA A 176 2.66 -0.27 -2.94
C ALA A 176 2.66 0.18 -4.40
N GLY A 177 2.33 1.46 -4.63
CA GLY A 177 2.31 2.06 -5.95
C GLY A 177 1.19 1.59 -6.89
N ASN A 178 0.39 0.59 -6.50
CA ASN A 178 -0.67 0.05 -7.35
C ASN A 178 -1.88 0.98 -7.39
N MET A 179 -2.51 1.00 -8.54
CA MET A 179 -3.77 1.68 -8.80
C MET A 179 -4.53 0.94 -9.90
N ALA A 180 -5.85 1.02 -9.87
CA ALA A 180 -6.72 0.60 -10.96
C ALA A 180 -7.39 1.83 -11.53
N GLN A 181 -7.71 1.82 -12.82
CA GLN A 181 -8.42 2.93 -13.47
C GLN A 181 -9.85 2.52 -13.78
N LEU A 182 -10.81 3.35 -13.40
CA LEU A 182 -12.21 3.19 -13.77
C LEU A 182 -12.41 3.64 -15.22
N MET A 183 -12.63 2.70 -16.13
CA MET A 183 -12.72 2.97 -17.56
C MET A 183 -14.14 3.32 -18.01
N ALA A 184 -15.13 2.55 -17.59
CA ALA A 184 -16.52 2.71 -17.98
C ALA A 184 -17.47 2.18 -16.89
N LYS A 185 -18.72 2.61 -16.96
CA LYS A 185 -19.81 2.11 -16.11
C LYS A 185 -21.03 1.84 -16.99
N GLU A 186 -21.45 0.59 -17.08
CA GLU A 186 -22.58 0.17 -17.93
C GLU A 186 -23.34 -0.96 -17.23
N ASN A 187 -24.67 -0.97 -17.35
CA ASN A 187 -25.54 -2.05 -16.88
C ASN A 187 -25.29 -2.48 -15.42
N GLY A 188 -25.03 -1.53 -14.52
CA GLY A 188 -24.73 -1.82 -13.12
C GLY A 188 -23.36 -2.44 -12.85
N MET A 189 -22.50 -2.51 -13.88
CA MET A 189 -21.12 -2.97 -13.79
C MET A 189 -20.15 -1.82 -14.03
N ALA A 190 -18.98 -1.90 -13.39
CA ALA A 190 -17.85 -1.00 -13.60
C ALA A 190 -16.70 -1.75 -14.27
N LEU A 191 -16.20 -1.23 -15.36
CA LEU A 191 -15.03 -1.76 -16.06
C LEU A 191 -13.77 -1.13 -15.47
N LEU A 192 -12.91 -1.95 -14.89
CA LEU A 192 -11.65 -1.54 -14.28
C LEU A 192 -10.46 -2.07 -15.09
N ARG A 193 -9.51 -1.18 -15.34
CA ARG A 193 -8.17 -1.57 -15.79
C ARG A 193 -7.29 -1.81 -14.56
N LEU A 194 -6.93 -3.06 -14.32
CA LEU A 194 -6.13 -3.48 -13.18
C LEU A 194 -4.63 -3.15 -13.36
N PRO A 195 -3.82 -3.18 -12.28
CA PRO A 195 -2.37 -2.95 -12.38
C PRO A 195 -1.64 -3.90 -13.33
N SER A 196 -2.18 -5.11 -13.54
CA SER A 196 -1.66 -6.08 -14.52
C SER A 196 -1.93 -5.71 -15.98
N GLY A 197 -2.76 -4.68 -16.22
CA GLY A 197 -3.28 -4.33 -17.56
C GLY A 197 -4.58 -5.04 -17.95
N GLU A 198 -5.00 -6.04 -17.19
CA GLU A 198 -6.27 -6.75 -17.41
C GLU A 198 -7.47 -5.82 -17.24
N LEU A 199 -8.43 -5.92 -18.16
CA LEU A 199 -9.74 -5.28 -18.04
C LEU A 199 -10.71 -6.24 -17.35
N ARG A 200 -11.32 -5.80 -16.26
CA ARG A 200 -12.22 -6.61 -15.47
C ARG A 200 -13.49 -5.88 -15.09
N ASN A 201 -14.62 -6.54 -15.27
CA ASN A 201 -15.91 -6.04 -14.80
C ASN A 201 -16.13 -6.44 -13.33
N VAL A 202 -16.54 -5.46 -12.52
CA VAL A 202 -16.99 -5.65 -11.13
C VAL A 202 -18.32 -4.94 -10.94
N SER A 203 -19.10 -5.33 -9.92
CA SER A 203 -20.36 -4.65 -9.63
C SER A 203 -20.11 -3.17 -9.30
N ALA A 204 -20.94 -2.28 -9.84
CA ALA A 204 -20.85 -0.85 -9.56
C ALA A 204 -21.14 -0.50 -8.08
N THR A 205 -21.72 -1.43 -7.32
CA THR A 205 -21.95 -1.28 -5.87
C THR A 205 -20.72 -1.60 -5.03
N CYS A 206 -19.66 -2.20 -5.63
CA CYS A 206 -18.41 -2.45 -4.95
C CYS A 206 -17.75 -1.15 -4.51
N MET A 207 -17.19 -1.15 -3.29
CA MET A 207 -16.44 -0.02 -2.75
C MET A 207 -15.04 0.04 -3.31
N ALA A 208 -14.55 1.25 -3.53
CA ALA A 208 -13.17 1.53 -3.90
C ALA A 208 -12.69 2.79 -3.20
N THR A 209 -11.39 2.91 -2.97
CA THR A 209 -10.78 4.12 -2.41
C THR A 209 -10.13 4.93 -3.52
N VAL A 210 -10.35 6.23 -3.54
CA VAL A 210 -9.78 7.14 -4.55
C VAL A 210 -8.28 7.30 -4.34
N GLY A 211 -7.53 7.32 -5.42
CA GLY A 211 -6.09 7.57 -5.46
C GLY A 211 -5.24 6.34 -5.70
N GLN A 212 -3.94 6.53 -5.62
CA GLN A 212 -2.90 5.51 -5.76
C GLN A 212 -2.39 5.08 -4.39
N VAL A 213 -1.97 3.83 -4.23
CA VAL A 213 -1.34 3.35 -2.99
C VAL A 213 0.02 4.01 -2.80
N SER A 214 0.34 4.33 -1.56
CA SER A 214 1.63 4.91 -1.15
C SER A 214 2.85 4.05 -1.47
N ASN A 215 4.06 4.61 -1.25
CA ASN A 215 5.36 3.93 -1.44
C ASN A 215 5.58 3.47 -2.90
N ILE A 216 5.40 4.40 -3.84
CA ILE A 216 5.47 4.14 -5.30
C ILE A 216 6.80 3.50 -5.69
N ASP A 217 7.91 3.96 -5.14
CA ASP A 217 9.27 3.50 -5.46
C ASP A 217 9.66 2.16 -4.82
N HIS A 218 8.73 1.46 -4.20
CA HIS A 218 9.02 0.19 -3.52
C HIS A 218 9.69 -0.84 -4.45
N GLU A 219 9.30 -0.91 -5.71
CA GLU A 219 9.85 -1.85 -6.70
C GLU A 219 11.29 -1.52 -7.10
N ASN A 220 11.69 -0.25 -7.01
CA ASN A 220 13.03 0.24 -7.37
C ASN A 220 14.07 -0.05 -6.28
N VAL A 221 13.66 -0.52 -5.10
CA VAL A 221 14.55 -0.82 -3.97
C VAL A 221 15.40 -2.04 -4.25
N LYS A 222 16.72 -1.88 -4.19
CA LYS A 222 17.70 -2.95 -4.36
C LYS A 222 18.08 -3.55 -3.01
N ILE A 223 17.89 -4.85 -2.85
CA ILE A 223 18.14 -5.57 -1.58
C ILE A 223 19.64 -5.58 -1.23
N GLY A 224 20.52 -5.76 -2.23
CA GLY A 224 21.97 -5.66 -2.14
C GLY A 224 22.68 -6.86 -1.52
N LYS A 225 22.07 -7.62 -0.62
CA LYS A 225 22.69 -8.78 0.03
C LYS A 225 21.72 -9.93 0.34
N ALA A 226 22.20 -11.15 0.30
CA ALA A 226 21.44 -12.36 0.60
C ALA A 226 20.87 -12.37 2.03
N GLY A 227 21.62 -11.87 3.02
CA GLY A 227 21.19 -11.81 4.42
C GLY A 227 19.91 -10.96 4.60
N ARG A 228 19.76 -9.85 3.87
CA ARG A 228 18.54 -9.04 3.89
C ARG A 228 17.33 -9.83 3.36
N LYS A 229 17.53 -10.59 2.28
CA LYS A 229 16.49 -11.48 1.72
C LYS A 229 16.12 -12.60 2.70
N ARG A 230 17.11 -13.14 3.44
CA ARG A 230 16.88 -14.12 4.52
C ARG A 230 16.00 -13.54 5.63
N HIS A 231 16.25 -12.31 6.08
CA HIS A 231 15.43 -11.62 7.08
C HIS A 231 13.98 -11.38 6.61
N MET A 232 13.76 -11.32 5.30
CA MET A 232 12.41 -11.22 4.71
C MET A 232 11.65 -12.55 4.72
N GLY A 233 12.29 -13.67 5.09
CA GLY A 233 11.69 -15.00 5.15
C GLY A 233 11.90 -15.86 3.91
N TRP A 234 12.85 -15.50 3.06
CA TRP A 234 13.25 -16.28 1.89
C TRP A 234 14.47 -17.14 2.21
N ARG A 235 14.36 -18.44 1.96
CA ARG A 235 15.48 -19.37 2.09
C ARG A 235 16.28 -19.40 0.80
N PRO A 236 17.57 -19.85 0.84
CA PRO A 236 18.37 -20.03 -0.36
C PRO A 236 17.70 -21.00 -1.33
N THR A 237 17.89 -20.75 -2.61
CA THR A 237 17.35 -21.55 -3.71
C THR A 237 18.49 -22.01 -4.62
N VAL A 238 18.53 -23.30 -4.92
CA VAL A 238 19.41 -23.89 -5.91
C VAL A 238 18.61 -24.14 -7.19
N ARG A 239 19.17 -23.77 -8.35
CA ARG A 239 18.55 -23.99 -9.66
C ARG A 239 18.61 -25.46 -10.04
N GLY A 240 17.59 -25.97 -10.74
CA GLY A 240 17.56 -27.36 -11.24
C GLY A 240 18.74 -27.67 -12.17
N SER A 241 19.17 -26.71 -13.00
CA SER A 241 20.27 -26.85 -13.95
C SER A 241 21.63 -27.17 -13.32
N VAL A 242 21.80 -26.98 -12.01
CA VAL A 242 23.04 -27.29 -11.26
C VAL A 242 22.90 -28.55 -10.38
N MET A 243 21.79 -29.27 -10.53
CA MET A 243 21.50 -30.53 -9.84
C MET A 243 21.73 -31.71 -10.79
N ASN A 244 21.86 -32.90 -10.21
CA ASN A 244 21.82 -34.13 -11.00
C ASN A 244 20.42 -34.36 -11.61
N PRO A 245 20.29 -35.05 -12.76
CA PRO A 245 19.00 -35.33 -13.39
C PRO A 245 17.97 -36.00 -12.49
N CYS A 246 18.43 -36.81 -11.52
CA CYS A 246 17.56 -37.50 -10.56
C CYS A 246 17.00 -36.57 -9.46
N ASP A 247 17.56 -35.36 -9.29
CA ASP A 247 17.22 -34.44 -8.19
C ASP A 247 16.25 -33.32 -8.61
N HIS A 248 15.89 -33.25 -9.90
CA HIS A 248 15.00 -32.19 -10.38
C HIS A 248 13.96 -32.60 -11.43
#